data_ef3b6453c2afccc2c6ff66973a3d49dc
#
_entry.id   ef3b6453c2afccc2c6ff66973a3d49dc
#
_cell.length_a   1.000
_cell.length_b   1.000
_cell.length_c   1.000
_cell.angle_alpha   90.00
_cell.angle_beta   90.00
_cell.angle_gamma   90.00
#
_symmetry.space_group_name_H-M   'P 1'
#
loop_
_entity.id
_entity.type
_entity.pdbx_description
1 polymer ?
#
loop_
_entity_poly.entity_id
_entity_poly.type
_entity_poly.pdbx_seq_one_letter_code
_entity_poly.pdbx_strand_id
1 'polypeptide(L)'
;MSGNIPFGFQPPGDGDPGNNPLGNFDLSNLGSALESLGRMLQAGGEGAVNWDMAGQIARSSEPQKADHGVTAAERTAVDEAVGLANHWLDGASSFAASNAAAIAWSRGEWVDGTIPAWQRIVTPVAEHVQGAMTGLMSGQSLPEGIPGLDAEQMKSMMGPLAGMAQQLGSAMFANQVGQGLGMLSGEVLSSSDIGIPLTPDGRPTLVPLNINEFADGLGMPRQEVLLYVALRECAHQRLFTHVPWLRSRLEDAVAAYARGIQVDMSQMEEAFGKFDPSDPASLTEAMGGDMFELTQSPAQLAALARLETLLALVEGWVDHVVVVAVADRLPSLPQLTEAMRRRRAAGGPAEKTFASLVGLELRPRRLREAAQFWSRVEADSDTAARDGYWDHPDLMPTAEDLDDLDGFFERSGAETIEMPEARGAADPDQGPGEPGSN
;
A
#
# COMPACT_ATOMS: atom_id res chain seq x y z
N MET A 1 14.59 10.80 19.84
CA MET A 1 13.96 9.83 18.93
C MET A 1 12.56 10.36 18.70
N SER A 2 12.30 10.94 17.53
CA SER A 2 11.00 11.57 17.24
C SER A 2 10.07 10.48 16.75
N GLY A 3 9.12 10.04 17.60
CA GLY A 3 8.07 9.11 17.25
C GLY A 3 7.13 9.75 16.24
N ASN A 4 6.96 9.12 15.10
CA ASN A 4 6.04 9.54 14.05
C ASN A 4 4.63 9.07 14.45
N ILE A 5 3.73 9.99 14.78
CA ILE A 5 2.35 9.67 15.17
C ILE A 5 1.56 9.35 13.89
N PRO A 6 1.01 8.13 13.73
CA PRO A 6 0.44 7.67 12.45
C PRO A 6 -0.92 8.29 12.07
N PHE A 7 -1.51 9.12 12.87
CA PHE A 7 -2.85 9.68 12.61
C PHE A 7 -2.91 11.22 12.70
N GLY A 8 -1.95 11.92 12.11
CA GLY A 8 -2.12 13.33 11.74
C GLY A 8 -2.24 14.36 12.86
N PHE A 9 -1.98 14.02 14.12
CA PHE A 9 -1.85 14.98 15.21
C PHE A 9 -0.41 15.44 15.32
N GLN A 10 -0.02 16.41 14.52
CA GLN A 10 1.23 17.13 14.70
C GLN A 10 0.94 18.29 15.68
N PRO A 11 1.56 18.34 16.87
CA PRO A 11 1.41 19.51 17.73
C PRO A 11 1.98 20.73 17.02
N PRO A 12 1.38 21.92 17.15
CA PRO A 12 1.95 23.16 16.60
C PRO A 12 3.33 23.37 17.21
N GLY A 13 4.35 23.55 16.36
CA GLY A 13 5.73 23.81 16.74
C GLY A 13 5.84 25.00 17.69
N ASP A 14 6.85 24.95 18.57
CA ASP A 14 7.23 25.99 19.53
C ASP A 14 7.29 27.38 18.87
N GLY A 15 6.18 28.11 18.96
CA GLY A 15 6.06 29.51 18.59
C GLY A 15 6.04 30.36 19.84
N ASP A 16 6.86 31.38 19.81
CA ASP A 16 7.06 32.51 20.72
C ASP A 16 5.93 32.74 21.78
N PRO A 17 6.25 32.84 23.08
CA PRO A 17 5.27 32.96 24.17
C PRO A 17 4.52 34.31 24.25
N GLY A 18 4.49 35.07 23.18
CA GLY A 18 3.81 36.38 23.10
C GLY A 18 2.49 36.42 22.34
N ASN A 19 2.06 35.37 21.67
CA ASN A 19 0.85 35.41 20.84
C ASN A 19 -0.25 34.52 21.45
N ASN A 20 -1.15 35.17 22.18
CA ASN A 20 -2.31 34.56 22.83
C ASN A 20 -3.36 34.23 21.73
N PRO A 21 -3.60 32.96 21.33
CA PRO A 21 -4.50 32.63 20.22
C PRO A 21 -5.99 32.90 20.50
N LEU A 22 -6.34 33.26 21.73
CA LEU A 22 -7.71 33.58 22.14
C LEU A 22 -8.00 35.10 22.17
N GLY A 23 -7.00 35.96 21.83
CA GLY A 23 -7.14 37.43 21.96
C GLY A 23 -7.67 38.15 20.72
N ASN A 24 -7.75 37.50 19.55
CA ASN A 24 -8.23 38.11 18.31
C ASN A 24 -9.17 37.18 17.56
N PHE A 25 -10.33 36.87 18.14
CA PHE A 25 -11.44 36.28 17.39
C PHE A 25 -12.05 37.39 16.52
N ASP A 26 -11.49 37.53 15.30
CA ASP A 26 -12.08 38.37 14.27
C ASP A 26 -13.32 37.66 13.71
N LEU A 27 -14.51 38.20 14.03
CA LEU A 27 -15.82 37.66 13.61
C LEU A 27 -15.94 37.56 12.07
N SER A 28 -15.11 38.27 11.31
CA SER A 28 -15.03 38.14 9.85
C SER A 28 -14.38 36.87 9.40
N ASN A 29 -13.41 36.34 10.17
CA ASN A 29 -12.78 35.03 9.91
C ASN A 29 -13.67 33.85 10.34
N LEU A 30 -14.54 34.04 11.34
CA LEU A 30 -15.52 33.04 11.75
C LEU A 30 -16.56 32.79 10.66
N GLY A 31 -17.01 33.83 9.97
CA GLY A 31 -17.95 33.72 8.84
C GLY A 31 -17.36 32.92 7.67
N SER A 32 -16.13 33.19 7.30
CA SER A 32 -15.44 32.46 6.23
C SER A 32 -15.07 31.03 6.62
N ALA A 33 -14.75 30.79 7.90
CA ALA A 33 -14.53 29.46 8.45
C ALA A 33 -15.83 28.63 8.49
N LEU A 34 -16.96 29.24 8.91
CA LEU A 34 -18.28 28.60 8.89
C LEU A 34 -18.76 28.35 7.46
N GLU A 35 -18.49 29.25 6.52
CA GLU A 35 -18.84 29.07 5.10
C GLU A 35 -18.00 28.00 4.42
N SER A 36 -16.70 27.90 4.75
CA SER A 36 -15.86 26.78 4.31
C SER A 36 -16.25 25.46 4.97
N LEU A 37 -16.61 25.47 6.26
CA LEU A 37 -17.15 24.31 6.94
C LEU A 37 -18.51 23.90 6.35
N GLY A 38 -19.39 24.84 6.04
CA GLY A 38 -20.68 24.60 5.39
C GLY A 38 -20.52 24.03 3.98
N ARG A 39 -19.56 24.51 3.19
CA ARG A 39 -19.21 23.92 1.89
C ARG A 39 -18.60 22.53 2.04
N MET A 40 -17.76 22.30 3.05
CA MET A 40 -17.16 21.02 3.37
C MET A 40 -18.23 20.00 3.81
N LEU A 41 -19.24 20.42 4.57
CA LEU A 41 -20.38 19.61 4.96
C LEU A 41 -21.35 19.32 3.80
N GLN A 42 -21.51 20.27 2.84
CA GLN A 42 -22.31 20.03 1.63
C GLN A 42 -21.59 19.15 0.59
N ALA A 43 -20.27 19.14 0.60
CA ALA A 43 -19.45 18.24 -0.23
C ALA A 43 -19.31 16.85 0.40
N GLY A 44 -20.06 16.53 1.45
CA GLY A 44 -20.04 15.26 2.17
C GLY A 44 -20.25 14.07 1.22
N GLY A 45 -19.17 13.43 0.79
CA GLY A 45 -19.20 12.16 0.11
C GLY A 45 -19.71 11.08 1.09
N GLU A 46 -20.51 10.14 0.61
CA GLU A 46 -20.89 8.95 1.37
C GLU A 46 -19.63 8.08 1.60
N GLY A 47 -19.37 7.69 2.85
CA GLY A 47 -18.29 6.77 3.19
C GLY A 47 -17.25 7.30 4.18
N ALA A 48 -16.31 6.42 4.53
CA ALA A 48 -15.27 6.71 5.52
C ALA A 48 -14.20 7.70 5.02
N VAL A 49 -14.06 7.88 3.70
CA VAL A 49 -13.14 8.82 3.07
C VAL A 49 -13.89 9.58 1.97
N ASN A 50 -13.80 10.92 1.97
CA ASN A 50 -14.26 11.73 0.84
C ASN A 50 -13.20 11.71 -0.27
N TRP A 51 -13.34 10.80 -1.23
CA TRP A 51 -12.36 10.58 -2.30
C TRP A 51 -12.29 11.71 -3.32
N ASP A 52 -13.37 12.44 -3.56
CA ASP A 52 -13.34 13.62 -4.42
C ASP A 52 -12.49 14.73 -3.83
N MET A 53 -12.63 14.96 -2.53
CA MET A 53 -11.80 15.90 -1.78
C MET A 53 -10.34 15.44 -1.75
N ALA A 54 -10.07 14.15 -1.48
CA ALA A 54 -8.73 13.59 -1.49
C ALA A 54 -8.03 13.79 -2.85
N GLY A 55 -8.72 13.51 -3.96
CA GLY A 55 -8.22 13.76 -5.30
C GLY A 55 -7.93 15.23 -5.59
N GLN A 56 -8.79 16.14 -5.14
CA GLN A 56 -8.57 17.59 -5.29
C GLN A 56 -7.33 18.06 -4.51
N ILE A 57 -7.17 17.59 -3.27
CA ILE A 57 -6.00 17.92 -2.44
C ILE A 57 -4.73 17.38 -3.09
N ALA A 58 -4.74 16.13 -3.55
CA ALA A 58 -3.60 15.53 -4.23
C ALA A 58 -3.17 16.33 -5.45
N ARG A 59 -4.14 16.75 -6.30
CA ARG A 59 -3.88 17.57 -7.48
C ARG A 59 -3.42 19.00 -7.15
N SER A 60 -3.65 19.50 -5.95
CA SER A 60 -3.19 20.82 -5.51
C SER A 60 -1.85 20.80 -4.77
N SER A 61 -1.24 19.62 -4.60
CA SER A 61 0.02 19.44 -3.87
C SER A 61 1.23 20.09 -4.57
N GLU A 62 2.33 20.29 -3.82
CA GLU A 62 3.56 20.89 -4.36
C GLU A 62 4.14 20.13 -5.57
N PRO A 63 4.21 18.78 -5.60
CA PRO A 63 4.71 18.05 -6.77
C PRO A 63 3.93 18.34 -8.06
N GLN A 64 2.63 18.66 -7.95
CA GLN A 64 1.79 18.96 -9.10
C GLN A 64 2.12 20.33 -9.74
N LYS A 65 2.68 21.25 -9.00
CA LYS A 65 3.08 22.58 -9.53
C LYS A 65 4.19 22.49 -10.59
N ALA A 66 5.03 21.45 -10.52
CA ALA A 66 6.07 21.18 -11.49
C ALA A 66 5.59 20.27 -12.65
N ASP A 67 4.35 19.77 -12.58
CA ASP A 67 3.80 18.87 -13.59
C ASP A 67 3.41 19.64 -14.86
N HIS A 68 4.13 19.40 -15.93
CA HIS A 68 3.89 20.04 -17.24
C HIS A 68 3.05 19.19 -18.19
N GLY A 69 2.51 18.07 -17.71
CA GLY A 69 1.84 17.07 -18.55
C GLY A 69 2.82 16.28 -19.40
N VAL A 70 2.34 15.24 -20.07
CA VAL A 70 3.17 14.35 -20.88
C VAL A 70 3.26 14.86 -22.32
N THR A 71 4.46 15.03 -22.81
CA THR A 71 4.72 15.44 -24.21
C THR A 71 4.59 14.27 -25.18
N ALA A 72 4.44 14.53 -26.48
CA ALA A 72 4.41 13.50 -27.51
C ALA A 72 5.74 12.70 -27.57
N ALA A 73 6.87 13.40 -27.36
CA ALA A 73 8.19 12.76 -27.34
C ALA A 73 8.34 11.79 -26.17
N GLU A 74 7.83 12.14 -24.98
CA GLU A 74 7.85 11.26 -23.81
C GLU A 74 6.94 10.04 -24.01
N ARG A 75 5.77 10.21 -24.63
CA ARG A 75 4.91 9.06 -24.97
C ARG A 75 5.62 8.09 -25.92
N THR A 76 6.25 8.61 -26.98
CA THR A 76 7.01 7.77 -27.92
C THR A 76 8.14 7.06 -27.21
N ALA A 77 8.90 7.76 -26.35
CA ALA A 77 10.02 7.14 -25.61
C ALA A 77 9.55 6.04 -24.66
N VAL A 78 8.39 6.22 -24.01
CA VAL A 78 7.76 5.20 -23.15
C VAL A 78 7.33 3.99 -23.99
N ASP A 79 6.66 4.20 -25.11
CA ASP A 79 6.21 3.11 -25.99
C ASP A 79 7.41 2.28 -26.51
N GLU A 80 8.49 2.94 -26.94
CA GLU A 80 9.71 2.28 -27.38
C GLU A 80 10.39 1.50 -26.24
N ALA A 81 10.51 2.11 -25.04
CA ALA A 81 11.12 1.48 -23.89
C ALA A 81 10.32 0.25 -23.43
N VAL A 82 8.99 0.33 -23.37
CA VAL A 82 8.11 -0.79 -23.00
C VAL A 82 8.14 -1.88 -24.07
N GLY A 83 8.16 -1.52 -25.36
CA GLY A 83 8.31 -2.48 -26.45
C GLY A 83 9.60 -3.28 -26.34
N LEU A 84 10.72 -2.60 -26.09
CA LEU A 84 12.03 -3.23 -25.91
C LEU A 84 12.08 -4.07 -24.62
N ALA A 85 11.53 -3.55 -23.53
CA ALA A 85 11.45 -4.25 -22.24
C ALA A 85 10.69 -5.57 -22.37
N ASN A 86 9.53 -5.55 -23.02
CA ASN A 86 8.74 -6.77 -23.25
C ASN A 86 9.50 -7.77 -24.10
N HIS A 87 10.17 -7.32 -25.16
CA HIS A 87 10.98 -8.21 -26.00
C HIS A 87 12.12 -8.90 -25.21
N TRP A 88 12.77 -8.17 -24.27
CA TRP A 88 13.82 -8.79 -23.46
C TRP A 88 13.27 -9.74 -22.39
N LEU A 89 12.14 -9.41 -21.80
CA LEU A 89 11.48 -10.22 -20.78
C LEU A 89 10.88 -11.53 -21.33
N ASP A 90 10.58 -11.62 -22.64
CA ASP A 90 10.08 -12.85 -23.26
C ASP A 90 11.07 -14.02 -23.16
N GLY A 91 12.36 -13.74 -23.04
CA GLY A 91 13.40 -14.76 -22.81
C GLY A 91 13.69 -15.04 -21.32
N ALA A 92 13.11 -14.26 -20.41
CA ALA A 92 13.44 -14.32 -18.98
C ALA A 92 12.26 -14.73 -18.09
N SER A 93 11.05 -14.89 -18.61
CA SER A 93 9.85 -15.31 -17.87
C SER A 93 8.92 -16.12 -18.76
N SER A 94 8.24 -17.11 -18.16
CA SER A 94 7.16 -17.86 -18.80
C SER A 94 5.85 -17.06 -18.88
N PHE A 95 5.73 -15.97 -18.14
CA PHE A 95 4.57 -15.08 -18.18
C PHE A 95 4.60 -14.18 -19.40
N ALA A 96 3.61 -14.33 -20.27
CA ALA A 96 3.52 -13.54 -21.50
C ALA A 96 3.28 -12.05 -21.21
N ALA A 97 3.74 -11.18 -22.11
CA ALA A 97 3.39 -9.76 -22.07
C ALA A 97 1.88 -9.58 -22.26
N SER A 98 1.30 -8.59 -21.56
CA SER A 98 -0.07 -8.18 -21.86
C SER A 98 -0.12 -7.49 -23.23
N ASN A 99 -1.25 -7.64 -23.96
CA ASN A 99 -1.46 -6.93 -25.22
C ASN A 99 -1.86 -5.45 -25.03
N ALA A 100 -1.84 -4.96 -23.79
CA ALA A 100 -2.24 -3.59 -23.48
C ALA A 100 -1.13 -2.60 -23.89
N ALA A 101 -1.53 -1.50 -24.54
CA ALA A 101 -0.62 -0.43 -24.89
C ALA A 101 -0.01 0.21 -23.63
N ALA A 102 1.24 0.61 -23.72
CA ALA A 102 1.90 1.37 -22.66
C ALA A 102 1.22 2.72 -22.43
N ILE A 103 1.34 3.24 -21.23
CA ILE A 103 0.85 4.56 -20.87
C ILE A 103 1.98 5.38 -20.27
N ALA A 104 2.11 6.62 -20.74
CA ALA A 104 2.89 7.65 -20.07
C ALA A 104 1.92 8.56 -19.33
N TRP A 105 2.06 8.64 -18.01
CA TRP A 105 1.25 9.50 -17.16
C TRP A 105 2.04 10.70 -16.65
N SER A 106 1.34 11.83 -16.54
CA SER A 106 1.76 12.92 -15.69
C SER A 106 1.52 12.56 -14.21
N ARG A 107 2.03 13.35 -13.29
CA ARG A 107 1.78 13.19 -11.85
C ARG A 107 0.29 13.26 -11.54
N GLY A 108 -0.44 14.19 -12.18
CA GLY A 108 -1.89 14.33 -12.04
C GLY A 108 -2.65 13.14 -12.58
N GLU A 109 -2.29 12.65 -13.77
CA GLU A 109 -2.88 11.45 -14.37
C GLU A 109 -2.59 10.19 -13.53
N TRP A 110 -1.41 10.10 -12.88
CA TRP A 110 -1.11 9.02 -11.94
C TRP A 110 -2.04 9.06 -10.72
N VAL A 111 -2.29 10.24 -10.13
CA VAL A 111 -3.25 10.38 -9.02
C VAL A 111 -4.62 9.87 -9.45
N ASP A 112 -5.15 10.39 -10.56
CA ASP A 112 -6.50 10.05 -11.03
C ASP A 112 -6.63 8.56 -11.39
N GLY A 113 -5.63 8.01 -12.07
CA GLY A 113 -5.62 6.62 -12.52
C GLY A 113 -5.47 5.60 -11.39
N THR A 114 -4.89 6.00 -10.25
CA THR A 114 -4.64 5.10 -9.11
C THR A 114 -5.67 5.21 -7.99
N ILE A 115 -6.50 6.28 -7.94
CA ILE A 115 -7.55 6.44 -6.93
C ILE A 115 -8.41 5.18 -6.73
N PRO A 116 -8.87 4.46 -7.77
CA PRO A 116 -9.69 3.25 -7.57
C PRO A 116 -8.96 2.13 -6.82
N ALA A 117 -7.64 2.00 -6.97
CA ALA A 117 -6.84 1.05 -6.21
C ALA A 117 -6.69 1.52 -4.75
N TRP A 118 -6.43 2.79 -4.54
CA TRP A 118 -6.33 3.38 -3.21
C TRP A 118 -7.65 3.27 -2.43
N GLN A 119 -8.79 3.40 -3.10
CA GLN A 119 -10.10 3.17 -2.49
C GLN A 119 -10.20 1.76 -1.91
N ARG A 120 -9.81 0.73 -2.64
CA ARG A 120 -9.83 -0.65 -2.15
C ARG A 120 -8.90 -0.88 -0.95
N ILE A 121 -7.75 -0.22 -0.94
CA ILE A 121 -6.72 -0.40 0.09
C ILE A 121 -7.05 0.39 1.36
N VAL A 122 -7.44 1.66 1.22
CA VAL A 122 -7.55 2.61 2.34
C VAL A 122 -8.95 2.63 2.96
N THR A 123 -10.02 2.42 2.18
CA THR A 123 -11.39 2.48 2.72
C THR A 123 -11.62 1.50 3.87
N PRO A 124 -11.21 0.21 3.79
CA PRO A 124 -11.38 -0.72 4.91
C PRO A 124 -10.68 -0.28 6.20
N VAL A 125 -9.53 0.40 6.05
CA VAL A 125 -8.78 0.94 7.19
C VAL A 125 -9.54 2.11 7.83
N ALA A 126 -9.98 3.06 7.00
CA ALA A 126 -10.74 4.22 7.47
C ALA A 126 -12.06 3.81 8.13
N GLU A 127 -12.78 2.86 7.55
CA GLU A 127 -14.01 2.30 8.13
C GLU A 127 -13.77 1.66 9.50
N HIS A 128 -12.68 0.90 9.64
CA HIS A 128 -12.34 0.25 10.90
C HIS A 128 -12.02 1.30 11.99
N VAL A 129 -11.20 2.29 11.68
CA VAL A 129 -10.83 3.36 12.60
C VAL A 129 -12.06 4.20 12.99
N GLN A 130 -12.90 4.58 12.03
CA GLN A 130 -14.14 5.32 12.32
C GLN A 130 -15.13 4.50 13.14
N GLY A 131 -15.25 3.20 12.85
CA GLY A 131 -16.10 2.28 13.62
C GLY A 131 -15.64 2.18 15.07
N ALA A 132 -14.34 2.08 15.32
CA ALA A 132 -13.77 2.07 16.66
C ALA A 132 -14.07 3.39 17.40
N MET A 133 -13.88 4.55 16.77
CA MET A 133 -14.19 5.87 17.35
C MET A 133 -15.69 6.04 17.61
N THR A 134 -16.56 5.61 16.69
CA THR A 134 -18.02 5.70 16.87
C THR A 134 -18.51 4.78 17.99
N GLY A 135 -17.91 3.59 18.12
CA GLY A 135 -18.18 2.66 19.22
C GLY A 135 -17.88 3.28 20.59
N LEU A 136 -16.80 4.04 20.69
CA LEU A 136 -16.42 4.79 21.88
C LEU A 136 -17.44 5.90 22.22
N MET A 137 -17.88 6.65 21.22
CA MET A 137 -18.84 7.76 21.41
C MET A 137 -20.27 7.27 21.64
N SER A 138 -20.65 6.08 21.17
CA SER A 138 -22.02 5.54 21.27
C SER A 138 -22.36 4.86 22.60
N GLY A 139 -21.47 4.93 23.58
CA GLY A 139 -21.88 4.73 24.98
C GLY A 139 -21.96 3.29 25.47
N GLN A 140 -21.17 2.34 24.91
CA GLN A 140 -20.94 1.08 25.63
C GLN A 140 -20.09 1.25 26.90
N SER A 141 -19.52 2.44 27.10
CA SER A 141 -18.65 2.80 28.24
C SER A 141 -19.12 4.01 29.03
N LEU A 142 -20.35 4.54 28.79
CA LEU A 142 -20.86 5.58 29.66
C LEU A 142 -21.44 4.94 30.94
N PRO A 143 -21.03 5.41 32.13
CA PRO A 143 -21.67 4.98 33.39
C PRO A 143 -23.17 5.22 33.30
N GLU A 144 -23.97 4.29 33.83
CA GLU A 144 -25.43 4.36 33.84
C GLU A 144 -25.92 5.74 34.24
N GLY A 145 -26.51 6.44 33.24
CA GLY A 145 -27.49 7.49 33.52
C GLY A 145 -26.96 8.83 34.03
N ILE A 146 -26.89 9.82 33.13
CA ILE A 146 -27.02 11.21 33.61
C ILE A 146 -28.45 11.34 34.20
N PRO A 147 -28.62 11.62 35.48
CA PRO A 147 -29.96 11.71 36.07
C PRO A 147 -30.76 12.82 35.39
N GLY A 148 -31.85 12.45 34.70
CA GLY A 148 -32.82 13.41 34.16
C GLY A 148 -32.91 13.45 32.62
N LEU A 149 -32.21 12.60 31.86
CA LEU A 149 -32.36 12.50 30.41
C LEU A 149 -32.84 11.09 30.01
N ASP A 150 -33.97 11.01 29.32
CA ASP A 150 -34.45 9.76 28.72
C ASP A 150 -33.55 9.30 27.59
N ALA A 151 -33.34 7.97 27.45
CA ALA A 151 -32.48 7.36 26.42
C ALA A 151 -32.88 7.79 25.00
N GLU A 152 -34.15 8.06 24.72
CA GLU A 152 -34.61 8.55 23.41
C GLU A 152 -34.22 10.01 23.17
N GLN A 153 -34.25 10.86 24.19
CA GLN A 153 -33.81 12.25 24.10
C GLN A 153 -32.30 12.33 23.89
N MET A 154 -31.53 11.48 24.57
CA MET A 154 -30.08 11.36 24.37
C MET A 154 -29.75 10.91 22.95
N LYS A 155 -30.46 9.90 22.45
CA LYS A 155 -30.29 9.39 21.07
C LYS A 155 -30.65 10.44 20.02
N SER A 156 -31.68 11.25 20.23
CA SER A 156 -32.10 12.32 19.32
C SER A 156 -31.10 13.50 19.26
N MET A 157 -30.43 13.79 20.39
CA MET A 157 -29.38 14.82 20.45
C MET A 157 -28.01 14.28 19.91
N MET A 158 -27.70 13.01 20.17
CA MET A 158 -26.43 12.42 19.74
C MET A 158 -26.41 12.07 18.24
N GLY A 159 -27.55 11.78 17.61
CA GLY A 159 -27.62 11.43 16.20
C GLY A 159 -27.00 12.47 15.25
N PRO A 160 -27.41 13.75 15.33
CA PRO A 160 -26.80 14.82 14.54
C PRO A 160 -25.31 15.04 14.86
N LEU A 161 -24.92 14.93 16.14
CA LEU A 161 -23.52 15.06 16.56
C LEU A 161 -22.65 13.92 16.00
N ALA A 162 -23.16 12.68 16.02
CA ALA A 162 -22.48 11.53 15.42
C ALA A 162 -22.32 11.72 13.91
N GLY A 163 -23.35 12.22 13.21
CA GLY A 163 -23.26 12.56 11.79
C GLY A 163 -22.20 13.61 11.48
N MET A 164 -22.15 14.68 12.29
CA MET A 164 -21.10 15.70 12.15
C MET A 164 -19.69 15.13 12.42
N ALA A 165 -19.55 14.31 13.46
CA ALA A 165 -18.27 13.66 13.77
C ALA A 165 -17.82 12.72 12.63
N GLN A 166 -18.74 11.97 12.04
CA GLN A 166 -18.46 11.12 10.88
C GLN A 166 -18.02 11.94 9.66
N GLN A 167 -18.71 13.03 9.34
CA GLN A 167 -18.34 13.91 8.23
C GLN A 167 -16.97 14.56 8.46
N LEU A 168 -16.70 15.03 9.68
CA LEU A 168 -15.41 15.60 10.03
C LEU A 168 -14.29 14.54 9.90
N GLY A 169 -14.53 13.33 10.40
CA GLY A 169 -13.62 12.20 10.27
C GLY A 169 -13.33 11.87 8.81
N SER A 170 -14.36 11.77 7.95
CA SER A 170 -14.23 11.53 6.52
C SER A 170 -13.40 12.63 5.82
N ALA A 171 -13.61 13.89 6.18
CA ALA A 171 -12.84 15.01 5.62
C ALA A 171 -11.38 15.02 6.11
N MET A 172 -11.13 14.66 7.36
CA MET A 172 -9.77 14.53 7.90
C MET A 172 -9.01 13.40 7.19
N PHE A 173 -9.63 12.23 7.01
CA PHE A 173 -9.05 11.14 6.22
C PHE A 173 -8.80 11.56 4.76
N ALA A 174 -9.75 12.25 4.14
CA ALA A 174 -9.59 12.76 2.79
C ALA A 174 -8.40 13.71 2.66
N ASN A 175 -8.22 14.60 3.64
CA ASN A 175 -7.07 15.51 3.67
C ASN A 175 -5.75 14.73 3.79
N GLN A 176 -5.66 13.78 4.68
CA GLN A 176 -4.48 12.97 4.89
C GLN A 176 -4.14 12.12 3.65
N VAL A 177 -5.14 11.43 3.10
CA VAL A 177 -5.01 10.63 1.87
C VAL A 177 -4.58 11.53 0.70
N GLY A 178 -5.25 12.68 0.54
CA GLY A 178 -4.93 13.61 -0.54
C GLY A 178 -3.50 14.15 -0.46
N GLN A 179 -3.04 14.55 0.72
CA GLN A 179 -1.64 14.97 0.92
C GLN A 179 -0.66 13.82 0.63
N GLY A 180 -0.93 12.62 1.17
CA GLY A 180 -0.10 11.45 0.95
C GLY A 180 0.02 11.08 -0.55
N LEU A 181 -1.10 11.02 -1.26
CA LEU A 181 -1.12 10.73 -2.70
C LEU A 181 -0.44 11.83 -3.51
N GLY A 182 -0.65 13.08 -3.13
CA GLY A 182 0.01 14.22 -3.78
C GLY A 182 1.53 14.17 -3.65
N MET A 183 2.05 13.87 -2.46
CA MET A 183 3.49 13.70 -2.25
C MET A 183 4.03 12.48 -3.00
N LEU A 184 3.33 11.34 -2.91
CA LEU A 184 3.71 10.11 -3.58
C LEU A 184 3.78 10.26 -5.11
N SER A 185 2.84 11.02 -5.71
CA SER A 185 2.81 11.27 -7.15
C SER A 185 4.08 11.96 -7.67
N GLY A 186 4.78 12.72 -6.82
CA GLY A 186 6.05 13.37 -7.16
C GLY A 186 7.25 12.43 -7.16
N GLU A 187 7.09 11.22 -6.65
CA GLU A 187 8.22 10.34 -6.38
C GLU A 187 8.13 8.98 -7.09
N VAL A 188 6.92 8.50 -7.40
CA VAL A 188 6.73 7.22 -8.10
C VAL A 188 7.25 7.28 -9.53
N LEU A 189 7.86 6.18 -9.97
CA LEU A 189 8.40 6.04 -11.33
C LEU A 189 7.40 5.34 -12.26
N SER A 190 6.51 4.52 -11.69
CA SER A 190 5.54 3.72 -12.43
C SER A 190 4.28 3.43 -11.60
N SER A 191 3.32 2.72 -12.19
CA SER A 191 2.08 2.36 -11.50
C SER A 191 2.25 1.23 -10.48
N SER A 192 3.31 0.45 -10.56
CA SER A 192 3.62 -0.65 -9.62
C SER A 192 4.88 -0.40 -8.80
N ASP A 193 5.42 0.81 -8.81
CA ASP A 193 6.67 1.18 -8.13
C ASP A 193 6.69 0.90 -6.62
N ILE A 194 5.52 0.82 -6.01
CA ILE A 194 5.37 0.47 -4.59
C ILE A 194 5.20 -1.04 -4.33
N GLY A 195 5.34 -1.88 -5.35
CA GLY A 195 5.15 -3.33 -5.24
C GLY A 195 3.70 -3.79 -5.21
N ILE A 196 2.74 -2.88 -5.38
CA ILE A 196 1.29 -3.15 -5.40
C ILE A 196 0.72 -2.74 -6.77
N PRO A 197 -0.18 -3.55 -7.37
CA PRO A 197 -0.79 -3.23 -8.65
C PRO A 197 -1.83 -2.11 -8.48
N LEU A 198 -1.47 -0.88 -8.84
CA LEU A 198 -2.39 0.27 -8.76
C LEU A 198 -3.25 0.46 -10.01
N THR A 199 -2.91 -0.21 -11.12
CA THR A 199 -3.72 -0.20 -12.34
C THR A 199 -4.51 -1.50 -12.49
N PRO A 200 -5.78 -1.46 -12.94
CA PRO A 200 -6.60 -2.66 -13.08
C PRO A 200 -6.24 -3.53 -14.29
N ASP A 201 -5.64 -2.97 -15.32
CA ASP A 201 -5.66 -3.51 -16.68
C ASP A 201 -4.37 -4.22 -17.13
N GLY A 202 -3.41 -4.44 -16.23
CA GLY A 202 -2.10 -5.01 -16.61
C GLY A 202 -1.33 -4.15 -17.62
N ARG A 203 -1.59 -2.83 -17.65
CA ARG A 203 -0.94 -1.88 -18.57
C ARG A 203 0.34 -1.36 -17.98
N PRO A 204 1.48 -1.52 -18.64
CA PRO A 204 2.70 -0.86 -18.23
C PRO A 204 2.52 0.66 -18.24
N THR A 205 2.66 1.29 -17.09
CA THR A 205 2.42 2.72 -16.93
C THR A 205 3.60 3.38 -16.25
N LEU A 206 4.18 4.39 -16.90
CA LEU A 206 5.39 5.10 -16.45
C LEU A 206 5.10 6.59 -16.23
N VAL A 207 5.86 7.22 -15.33
CA VAL A 207 5.81 8.66 -15.03
C VAL A 207 7.10 9.33 -15.52
N PRO A 208 7.17 9.78 -16.79
CA PRO A 208 8.42 10.22 -17.44
C PRO A 208 9.11 11.38 -16.71
N LEU A 209 8.34 12.33 -16.17
CA LEU A 209 8.90 13.45 -15.42
C LEU A 209 9.72 12.95 -14.22
N ASN A 210 9.16 12.07 -13.42
CA ASN A 210 9.83 11.52 -12.24
C ASN A 210 11.04 10.66 -12.62
N ILE A 211 10.93 9.90 -13.70
CA ILE A 211 12.05 9.09 -14.22
C ILE A 211 13.20 9.98 -14.66
N ASN A 212 12.91 11.10 -15.32
CA ASN A 212 13.92 12.06 -15.72
C ASN A 212 14.61 12.71 -14.50
N GLU A 213 13.83 13.13 -13.49
CA GLU A 213 14.37 13.69 -12.25
C GLU A 213 15.22 12.66 -11.49
N PHE A 214 14.78 11.39 -11.45
CA PHE A 214 15.54 10.29 -10.85
C PHE A 214 16.86 10.04 -11.58
N ALA A 215 16.85 10.03 -12.93
CA ALA A 215 18.05 9.89 -13.75
C ALA A 215 19.04 11.03 -13.52
N ASP A 216 18.56 12.25 -13.48
CA ASP A 216 19.36 13.44 -13.22
C ASP A 216 19.99 13.40 -11.81
N GLY A 217 19.20 12.98 -10.81
CA GLY A 217 19.68 12.79 -9.43
C GLY A 217 20.78 11.73 -9.30
N LEU A 218 20.78 10.72 -10.17
CA LEU A 218 21.80 9.69 -10.24
C LEU A 218 22.98 10.06 -11.15
N GLY A 219 22.85 11.09 -11.97
CA GLY A 219 23.83 11.44 -13.01
C GLY A 219 23.93 10.38 -14.11
N MET A 220 22.85 9.67 -14.42
CA MET A 220 22.79 8.56 -15.37
C MET A 220 22.06 8.95 -16.67
N PRO A 221 22.34 8.23 -17.79
CA PRO A 221 21.63 8.47 -19.04
C PRO A 221 20.13 8.20 -18.89
N ARG A 222 19.28 9.19 -19.17
CA ARG A 222 17.82 9.10 -19.00
C ARG A 222 17.21 7.93 -19.76
N GLN A 223 17.73 7.58 -20.94
CA GLN A 223 17.24 6.44 -21.73
C GLN A 223 17.49 5.10 -21.04
N GLU A 224 18.65 4.92 -20.39
CA GLU A 224 18.95 3.69 -19.66
C GLU A 224 18.08 3.56 -18.41
N VAL A 225 17.85 4.67 -17.69
CA VAL A 225 16.96 4.69 -16.53
C VAL A 225 15.52 4.42 -16.95
N LEU A 226 15.03 5.04 -18.04
CA LEU A 226 13.68 4.78 -18.57
C LEU A 226 13.50 3.31 -18.94
N LEU A 227 14.47 2.72 -19.67
CA LEU A 227 14.41 1.30 -20.04
C LEU A 227 14.43 0.38 -18.82
N TYR A 228 15.26 0.68 -17.82
CA TYR A 228 15.30 -0.10 -16.58
C TYR A 228 13.97 -0.04 -15.81
N VAL A 229 13.37 1.13 -15.70
CA VAL A 229 12.05 1.28 -15.06
C VAL A 229 10.97 0.59 -15.88
N ALA A 230 11.02 0.67 -17.21
CA ALA A 230 10.12 -0.05 -18.10
C ALA A 230 10.22 -1.57 -17.94
N LEU A 231 11.44 -2.12 -17.81
CA LEU A 231 11.67 -3.55 -17.55
C LEU A 231 11.00 -3.97 -16.23
N ARG A 232 11.20 -3.21 -15.16
CA ARG A 232 10.59 -3.50 -13.87
C ARG A 232 9.07 -3.43 -13.92
N GLU A 233 8.52 -2.37 -14.52
CA GLU A 233 7.07 -2.20 -14.66
C GLU A 233 6.46 -3.34 -15.49
N CYS A 234 7.07 -3.71 -16.64
CA CYS A 234 6.60 -4.82 -17.46
C CYS A 234 6.67 -6.16 -16.71
N ALA A 235 7.71 -6.40 -15.91
CA ALA A 235 7.83 -7.59 -15.08
C ALA A 235 6.71 -7.64 -14.03
N HIS A 236 6.45 -6.55 -13.32
CA HIS A 236 5.32 -6.44 -12.38
C HIS A 236 3.97 -6.72 -13.07
N GLN A 237 3.72 -6.09 -14.23
CA GLN A 237 2.45 -6.25 -14.95
C GLN A 237 2.25 -7.69 -15.44
N ARG A 238 3.31 -8.38 -15.87
CA ARG A 238 3.28 -9.80 -16.20
C ARG A 238 2.88 -10.62 -14.97
N LEU A 239 3.54 -10.39 -13.84
CA LEU A 239 3.27 -11.11 -12.60
C LEU A 239 1.81 -10.89 -12.14
N PHE A 240 1.36 -9.65 -12.01
CA PHE A 240 0.00 -9.36 -11.55
C PHE A 240 -1.10 -9.81 -12.51
N THR A 241 -0.80 -9.95 -13.80
CA THR A 241 -1.76 -10.45 -14.79
C THR A 241 -1.90 -11.98 -14.73
N HIS A 242 -0.80 -12.70 -14.49
CA HIS A 242 -0.80 -14.15 -14.48
C HIS A 242 -1.05 -14.78 -13.11
N VAL A 243 -0.94 -14.00 -12.03
CA VAL A 243 -1.11 -14.45 -10.63
C VAL A 243 -2.37 -13.80 -10.02
N PRO A 244 -3.57 -14.33 -10.31
CA PRO A 244 -4.83 -13.66 -9.96
C PRO A 244 -5.06 -13.56 -8.44
N TRP A 245 -4.50 -14.46 -7.65
CA TRP A 245 -4.63 -14.44 -6.18
C TRP A 245 -3.75 -13.38 -5.51
N LEU A 246 -2.71 -12.88 -6.19
CA LEU A 246 -1.69 -12.02 -5.56
C LEU A 246 -2.27 -10.66 -5.15
N ARG A 247 -3.07 -10.04 -6.03
CA ARG A 247 -3.72 -8.75 -5.72
C ARG A 247 -4.60 -8.85 -4.48
N SER A 248 -5.51 -9.83 -4.44
CA SER A 248 -6.40 -10.01 -3.30
C SER A 248 -5.63 -10.33 -2.01
N ARG A 249 -4.57 -11.13 -2.09
CA ARG A 249 -3.72 -11.42 -0.92
C ARG A 249 -3.04 -10.18 -0.36
N LEU A 250 -2.54 -9.30 -1.21
CA LEU A 250 -1.95 -8.02 -0.78
C LEU A 250 -3.00 -7.11 -0.13
N GLU A 251 -4.16 -6.93 -0.76
CA GLU A 251 -5.27 -6.14 -0.23
C GLU A 251 -5.79 -6.73 1.11
N ASP A 252 -5.95 -8.06 1.21
CA ASP A 252 -6.36 -8.75 2.42
C ASP A 252 -5.36 -8.61 3.57
N ALA A 253 -4.05 -8.62 3.27
CA ALA A 253 -3.01 -8.44 4.28
C ALA A 253 -3.05 -7.02 4.87
N VAL A 254 -3.28 -5.99 4.04
CA VAL A 254 -3.49 -4.61 4.51
C VAL A 254 -4.77 -4.51 5.36
N ALA A 255 -5.87 -5.09 4.91
CA ALA A 255 -7.12 -5.10 5.66
C ALA A 255 -7.00 -5.88 6.99
N ALA A 256 -6.23 -6.98 7.02
CA ALA A 256 -5.97 -7.74 8.24
C ALA A 256 -5.12 -6.93 9.23
N TYR A 257 -4.13 -6.19 8.75
CA TYR A 257 -3.37 -5.27 9.58
C TYR A 257 -4.27 -4.20 10.22
N ALA A 258 -5.14 -3.59 9.42
CA ALA A 258 -6.08 -2.57 9.89
C ALA A 258 -7.02 -3.10 10.98
N ARG A 259 -7.58 -4.30 10.80
CA ARG A 259 -8.45 -4.96 11.80
C ARG A 259 -7.72 -5.27 13.12
N GLY A 260 -6.41 -5.38 13.08
CA GLY A 260 -5.61 -5.60 14.28
C GLY A 260 -5.36 -4.33 15.09
N ILE A 261 -5.71 -3.13 14.57
CA ILE A 261 -5.59 -1.86 15.30
C ILE A 261 -6.55 -1.90 16.49
N GLN A 262 -5.99 -1.91 17.69
CA GLN A 262 -6.75 -1.83 18.93
C GLN A 262 -6.49 -0.48 19.58
N VAL A 263 -7.55 0.25 19.89
CA VAL A 263 -7.43 1.45 20.71
C VAL A 263 -7.35 1.01 22.17
N ASP A 264 -6.23 1.29 22.83
CA ASP A 264 -6.07 0.97 24.24
C ASP A 264 -6.96 1.88 25.12
N MET A 265 -8.10 1.30 25.55
CA MET A 265 -9.08 2.00 26.35
C MET A 265 -8.54 2.37 27.75
N SER A 266 -7.58 1.64 28.30
CA SER A 266 -7.05 1.89 29.63
C SER A 266 -6.24 3.20 29.69
N GLN A 267 -5.50 3.50 28.64
CA GLN A 267 -4.78 4.78 28.54
C GLN A 267 -5.74 5.95 28.35
N MET A 268 -6.85 5.73 27.65
CA MET A 268 -7.86 6.74 27.46
C MET A 268 -8.66 7.00 28.73
N GLU A 269 -9.02 5.96 29.50
CA GLU A 269 -9.62 6.10 30.84
C GLU A 269 -8.70 6.84 31.81
N GLU A 270 -7.41 6.57 31.77
CA GLU A 270 -6.41 7.25 32.60
C GLU A 270 -6.24 8.74 32.20
N ALA A 271 -6.29 9.06 30.91
CA ALA A 271 -6.26 10.43 30.42
C ALA A 271 -7.53 11.20 30.74
N PHE A 272 -8.70 10.59 30.58
CA PHE A 272 -9.98 11.18 31.01
C PHE A 272 -10.08 11.31 32.53
N GLY A 273 -9.49 10.40 33.30
CA GLY A 273 -9.41 10.51 34.77
C GLY A 273 -8.57 11.67 35.26
N LYS A 274 -7.64 12.17 34.42
CA LYS A 274 -6.81 13.36 34.70
C LYS A 274 -7.41 14.68 34.19
N PHE A 275 -8.55 14.60 33.44
CA PHE A 275 -9.23 15.78 32.90
C PHE A 275 -9.94 16.56 34.01
N ASP A 276 -9.54 17.82 34.19
CA ASP A 276 -10.25 18.79 35.05
C ASP A 276 -11.11 19.70 34.16
N PRO A 277 -12.45 19.59 34.22
CA PRO A 277 -13.37 20.44 33.44
C PRO A 277 -13.19 21.94 33.67
N SER A 278 -12.56 22.32 34.76
CA SER A 278 -12.31 23.73 35.12
C SER A 278 -11.01 24.30 34.55
N ASP A 279 -10.11 23.45 33.99
CA ASP A 279 -8.87 23.87 33.38
C ASP A 279 -8.78 23.44 31.89
N PRO A 280 -9.01 24.38 30.93
CA PRO A 280 -8.88 24.09 29.50
C PRO A 280 -7.50 23.60 29.05
N ALA A 281 -6.43 23.90 29.84
CA ALA A 281 -5.09 23.44 29.52
C ALA A 281 -4.95 21.93 29.78
N SER A 282 -5.68 21.38 30.74
CA SER A 282 -5.70 19.93 31.03
C SER A 282 -6.22 19.10 29.86
N LEU A 283 -7.12 19.66 29.02
CA LEU A 283 -7.57 19.02 27.79
C LEU A 283 -6.47 18.91 26.74
N THR A 284 -5.67 19.98 26.61
CA THR A 284 -4.55 20.00 25.66
C THR A 284 -3.43 19.07 26.12
N GLU A 285 -3.20 18.98 27.43
CA GLU A 285 -2.21 18.09 28.03
C GLU A 285 -2.67 16.62 27.98
N ALA A 286 -3.95 16.35 28.21
CA ALA A 286 -4.57 15.03 28.04
C ALA A 286 -4.59 14.58 26.57
N MET A 287 -4.75 15.49 25.61
CA MET A 287 -4.73 15.18 24.16
C MET A 287 -3.33 15.25 23.53
N GLY A 288 -2.34 15.85 24.18
CA GLY A 288 -0.98 16.07 23.67
C GLY A 288 0.07 15.08 24.16
N GLY A 289 -0.26 14.20 25.11
CA GLY A 289 0.64 13.14 25.59
C GLY A 289 0.68 11.93 24.64
N ASP A 290 1.55 10.95 24.94
CA ASP A 290 1.71 9.67 24.25
C ASP A 290 0.47 8.76 24.22
N MET A 291 -0.73 9.37 24.19
CA MET A 291 -2.06 8.74 24.32
C MET A 291 -2.39 7.80 23.12
N PHE A 292 -1.58 7.85 22.05
CA PHE A 292 -1.73 7.02 20.87
C PHE A 292 -0.47 6.19 20.56
N GLU A 293 0.30 5.79 21.57
CA GLU A 293 1.21 4.66 21.36
C GLU A 293 0.37 3.41 21.12
N LEU A 294 0.07 3.19 19.84
CA LEU A 294 -0.60 1.99 19.36
C LEU A 294 0.33 0.80 19.61
N THR A 295 0.11 0.10 20.70
CA THR A 295 0.78 -1.18 20.93
C THR A 295 0.34 -2.13 19.83
N GLN A 296 1.26 -2.50 18.93
CA GLN A 296 0.96 -3.42 17.84
C GLN A 296 0.53 -4.76 18.40
N SER A 297 -0.68 -5.20 18.05
CA SER A 297 -1.17 -6.50 18.46
C SER A 297 -0.40 -7.63 17.78
N PRO A 298 -0.33 -8.84 18.37
CA PRO A 298 0.28 -10.00 17.69
C PRO A 298 -0.35 -10.29 16.32
N ALA A 299 -1.64 -10.01 16.15
CA ALA A 299 -2.34 -10.16 14.87
C ALA A 299 -1.85 -9.14 13.82
N GLN A 300 -1.58 -7.88 14.24
CA GLN A 300 -1.00 -6.87 13.37
C GLN A 300 0.41 -7.26 12.93
N LEU A 301 1.25 -7.69 13.88
CA LEU A 301 2.61 -8.13 13.56
C LEU A 301 2.61 -9.29 12.57
N ALA A 302 1.71 -10.27 12.73
CA ALA A 302 1.56 -11.38 11.81
C ALA A 302 1.05 -10.94 10.42
N ALA A 303 0.13 -9.97 10.35
CA ALA A 303 -0.36 -9.42 9.09
C ALA A 303 0.73 -8.61 8.37
N LEU A 304 1.48 -7.80 9.12
CA LEU A 304 2.62 -7.04 8.61
C LEU A 304 3.71 -7.97 8.05
N ALA A 305 4.09 -9.01 8.79
CA ALA A 305 5.10 -9.97 8.35
C ALA A 305 4.68 -10.68 7.04
N ARG A 306 3.40 -11.04 6.91
CA ARG A 306 2.87 -11.62 5.66
C ARG A 306 2.93 -10.65 4.49
N LEU A 307 2.56 -9.38 4.71
CA LEU A 307 2.62 -8.37 3.67
C LEU A 307 4.06 -8.07 3.24
N GLU A 308 4.98 -7.90 4.20
CA GLU A 308 6.41 -7.68 3.93
C GLU A 308 7.01 -8.86 3.15
N THR A 309 6.64 -10.10 3.49
CA THR A 309 7.13 -11.31 2.78
C THR A 309 6.61 -11.34 1.34
N LEU A 310 5.30 -11.09 1.12
CA LEU A 310 4.73 -11.06 -0.22
C LEU A 310 5.37 -9.96 -1.08
N LEU A 311 5.56 -8.76 -0.53
CA LEU A 311 6.23 -7.67 -1.24
C LEU A 311 7.70 -8.00 -1.53
N ALA A 312 8.40 -8.63 -0.60
CA ALA A 312 9.78 -9.06 -0.82
C ALA A 312 9.87 -10.10 -1.95
N LEU A 313 8.93 -11.06 -2.00
CA LEU A 313 8.87 -12.09 -3.05
C LEU A 313 8.56 -11.47 -4.43
N VAL A 314 7.59 -10.54 -4.51
CA VAL A 314 7.28 -9.81 -5.75
C VAL A 314 8.51 -9.08 -6.25
N GLU A 315 9.11 -8.28 -5.40
CA GLU A 315 10.24 -7.44 -5.75
C GLU A 315 11.52 -8.25 -6.06
N GLY A 316 11.74 -9.33 -5.30
CA GLY A 316 12.84 -10.24 -5.53
C GLY A 316 12.71 -10.96 -6.88
N TRP A 317 11.50 -11.38 -7.26
CA TRP A 317 11.21 -11.97 -8.56
C TRP A 317 11.45 -10.95 -9.68
N VAL A 318 10.93 -9.72 -9.53
CA VAL A 318 11.15 -8.65 -10.52
C VAL A 318 12.62 -8.32 -10.67
N ASP A 319 13.36 -8.17 -9.57
CA ASP A 319 14.81 -7.93 -9.62
C ASP A 319 15.55 -9.05 -10.39
N HIS A 320 15.24 -10.30 -10.07
CA HIS A 320 15.86 -11.46 -10.71
C HIS A 320 15.56 -11.52 -12.21
N VAL A 321 14.27 -11.43 -12.57
CA VAL A 321 13.83 -11.50 -13.97
C VAL A 321 14.41 -10.37 -14.81
N VAL A 322 14.48 -9.15 -14.26
CA VAL A 322 15.10 -8.00 -14.96
C VAL A 322 16.59 -8.23 -15.17
N VAL A 323 17.31 -8.75 -14.18
CA VAL A 323 18.74 -9.06 -14.33
C VAL A 323 18.96 -10.11 -15.42
N VAL A 324 18.17 -11.18 -15.43
CA VAL A 324 18.23 -12.22 -16.48
C VAL A 324 17.89 -11.64 -17.86
N ALA A 325 16.81 -10.85 -17.95
CA ALA A 325 16.37 -10.24 -19.20
C ALA A 325 17.40 -9.28 -19.80
N VAL A 326 18.08 -8.52 -18.96
CA VAL A 326 19.08 -7.54 -19.41
C VAL A 326 20.38 -8.22 -19.85
N ALA A 327 20.86 -9.22 -19.12
CA ALA A 327 22.19 -9.80 -19.30
C ALA A 327 23.26 -8.69 -19.38
N ASP A 328 23.99 -8.62 -20.51
CA ASP A 328 25.06 -7.63 -20.73
C ASP A 328 24.62 -6.39 -21.56
N ARG A 329 23.29 -6.24 -21.81
CA ARG A 329 22.78 -5.22 -22.76
C ARG A 329 22.61 -3.83 -22.14
N LEU A 330 22.63 -3.69 -20.81
CA LEU A 330 22.49 -2.42 -20.12
C LEU A 330 23.67 -2.18 -19.18
N PRO A 331 24.67 -1.37 -19.59
CA PRO A 331 25.89 -1.16 -18.81
C PRO A 331 25.63 -0.58 -17.40
N SER A 332 24.59 0.23 -17.24
CA SER A 332 24.22 0.85 -15.95
C SER A 332 23.43 -0.07 -15.02
N LEU A 333 23.11 -1.31 -15.41
CA LEU A 333 22.28 -2.22 -14.62
C LEU A 333 22.73 -2.38 -13.16
N PRO A 334 24.04 -2.62 -12.85
CA PRO A 334 24.45 -2.78 -11.45
C PRO A 334 24.20 -1.55 -10.60
N GLN A 335 24.47 -0.35 -11.16
CA GLN A 335 24.24 0.91 -10.46
C GLN A 335 22.74 1.21 -10.27
N LEU A 336 21.91 0.92 -11.28
CA LEU A 336 20.46 1.10 -11.24
C LEU A 336 19.80 0.16 -10.23
N THR A 337 20.21 -1.10 -10.22
CA THR A 337 19.73 -2.09 -9.23
C THR A 337 20.08 -1.67 -7.81
N GLU A 338 21.31 -1.24 -7.59
CA GLU A 338 21.73 -0.75 -6.26
C GLU A 338 21.01 0.55 -5.86
N ALA A 339 20.83 1.49 -6.80
CA ALA A 339 20.09 2.72 -6.54
C ALA A 339 18.62 2.42 -6.16
N MET A 340 17.98 1.48 -6.84
CA MET A 340 16.60 1.08 -6.52
C MET A 340 16.51 0.38 -5.16
N ARG A 341 17.46 -0.50 -4.85
CA ARG A 341 17.55 -1.15 -3.53
C ARG A 341 17.73 -0.14 -2.40
N ARG A 342 18.63 0.84 -2.58
CA ARG A 342 18.82 1.92 -1.60
C ARG A 342 17.57 2.77 -1.43
N ARG A 343 16.90 3.13 -2.53
CA ARG A 343 15.65 3.90 -2.51
C ARG A 343 14.59 3.20 -1.66
N ARG A 344 14.48 1.88 -1.77
CA ARG A 344 13.54 1.07 -0.98
C ARG A 344 14.01 0.88 0.48
N ALA A 345 15.30 0.62 0.71
CA ALA A 345 15.84 0.43 2.05
C ALA A 345 15.83 1.70 2.91
N ALA A 346 15.87 2.87 2.29
CA ALA A 346 15.84 4.17 2.98
C ALA A 346 14.44 4.59 3.46
N GLY A 347 13.44 3.72 3.31
CA GLY A 347 12.06 4.11 3.53
C GLY A 347 11.62 5.10 2.47
N GLY A 348 11.42 4.61 1.24
CA GLY A 348 11.04 5.45 0.11
C GLY A 348 9.74 6.21 0.40
N PRO A 349 9.37 7.15 -0.49
CA PRO A 349 8.17 7.96 -0.33
C PRO A 349 6.90 7.16 -0.21
N ALA A 350 6.85 6.03 -0.94
CA ALA A 350 5.76 5.06 -0.84
C ALA A 350 5.58 4.54 0.59
N GLU A 351 6.68 4.17 1.26
CA GLU A 351 6.64 3.65 2.62
C GLU A 351 6.19 4.71 3.63
N LYS A 352 6.69 5.95 3.50
CA LYS A 352 6.23 7.07 4.33
C LYS A 352 4.76 7.38 4.10
N THR A 353 4.31 7.31 2.85
CA THR A 353 2.92 7.53 2.50
C THR A 353 2.04 6.41 3.03
N PHE A 354 2.45 5.13 2.91
CA PHE A 354 1.73 4.02 3.54
C PHE A 354 1.72 4.15 5.07
N ALA A 355 2.84 4.52 5.68
CA ALA A 355 2.88 4.78 7.12
C ALA A 355 1.88 5.86 7.53
N SER A 356 1.78 6.94 6.74
CA SER A 356 0.83 8.02 7.03
C SER A 356 -0.63 7.69 6.70
N LEU A 357 -0.90 6.89 5.63
CA LEU A 357 -2.25 6.58 5.17
C LEU A 357 -2.89 5.42 5.93
N VAL A 358 -2.08 4.42 6.28
CA VAL A 358 -2.56 3.12 6.79
C VAL A 358 -1.92 2.78 8.13
N GLY A 359 -1.01 3.63 8.64
CA GLY A 359 -0.23 3.34 9.84
C GLY A 359 0.78 2.21 9.66
N LEU A 360 1.13 1.88 8.41
CA LEU A 360 1.83 0.68 8.04
C LEU A 360 3.23 1.02 7.54
N GLU A 361 4.25 0.83 8.39
CA GLU A 361 5.64 0.96 7.98
C GLU A 361 6.07 -0.27 7.19
N LEU A 362 5.93 -0.21 5.86
CA LEU A 362 6.42 -1.25 4.97
C LEU A 362 7.93 -1.19 4.88
N ARG A 363 8.60 -2.19 5.41
CA ARG A 363 10.05 -2.36 5.25
C ARG A 363 10.32 -3.73 4.64
N PRO A 364 10.41 -3.85 3.31
CA PRO A 364 10.75 -5.13 2.68
C PRO A 364 12.18 -5.51 3.04
N ARG A 365 12.33 -6.13 4.21
CA ARG A 365 13.65 -6.43 4.81
C ARG A 365 14.35 -7.59 4.10
N ARG A 366 13.60 -8.46 3.40
CA ARG A 366 14.08 -9.73 2.81
C ARG A 366 14.18 -9.69 1.29
N LEU A 367 14.40 -8.50 0.70
CA LEU A 367 14.51 -8.35 -0.76
C LEU A 367 15.67 -9.15 -1.37
N ARG A 368 16.81 -9.21 -0.66
CA ARG A 368 17.99 -9.94 -1.14
C ARG A 368 17.78 -11.43 -1.03
N GLU A 369 17.24 -11.89 0.06
CA GLU A 369 16.89 -13.28 0.35
C GLU A 369 15.85 -13.78 -0.66
N ALA A 370 14.83 -12.99 -0.95
CA ALA A 370 13.84 -13.29 -1.98
C ALA A 370 14.46 -13.35 -3.39
N ALA A 371 15.34 -12.41 -3.74
CA ALA A 371 16.05 -12.48 -5.03
C ALA A 371 16.98 -13.70 -5.13
N GLN A 372 17.64 -14.09 -4.04
CA GLN A 372 18.43 -15.31 -3.96
C GLN A 372 17.57 -16.57 -4.10
N PHE A 373 16.40 -16.59 -3.45
CA PHE A 373 15.43 -17.66 -3.58
C PHE A 373 15.06 -17.90 -5.05
N TRP A 374 14.64 -16.86 -5.78
CA TRP A 374 14.27 -16.97 -7.19
C TRP A 374 15.44 -17.40 -8.08
N SER A 375 16.62 -16.86 -7.80
CA SER A 375 17.84 -17.24 -8.52
C SER A 375 18.19 -18.71 -8.34
N ARG A 376 18.04 -19.23 -7.13
CA ARG A 376 18.32 -20.63 -6.81
C ARG A 376 17.30 -21.57 -7.43
N VAL A 377 16.01 -21.26 -7.34
CA VAL A 377 14.95 -22.06 -7.98
C VAL A 377 15.21 -22.19 -9.48
N GLU A 378 15.54 -21.09 -10.17
CA GLU A 378 15.82 -21.14 -11.61
C GLU A 378 17.11 -21.90 -11.94
N ALA A 379 18.15 -21.77 -11.11
CA ALA A 379 19.42 -22.49 -11.31
C ALA A 379 19.28 -24.00 -11.07
N ASP A 380 18.46 -24.41 -10.11
CA ASP A 380 18.23 -25.81 -9.78
C ASP A 380 17.23 -26.51 -10.72
N SER A 381 16.47 -25.70 -11.50
CA SER A 381 15.43 -26.19 -12.41
C SER A 381 15.45 -25.42 -13.74
N ASP A 382 14.45 -24.55 -13.95
CA ASP A 382 14.33 -23.68 -15.12
C ASP A 382 13.39 -22.48 -14.84
N THR A 383 13.22 -21.62 -15.85
CA THR A 383 12.34 -20.46 -15.81
C THR A 383 10.88 -20.84 -15.52
N ALA A 384 10.39 -21.95 -16.12
CA ALA A 384 9.00 -22.37 -15.95
C ALA A 384 8.75 -22.88 -14.52
N ALA A 385 9.66 -23.65 -13.95
CA ALA A 385 9.58 -24.10 -12.56
C ALA A 385 9.65 -22.93 -11.58
N ARG A 386 10.51 -21.93 -11.83
CA ARG A 386 10.54 -20.71 -11.02
C ARG A 386 9.20 -19.97 -11.05
N ASP A 387 8.64 -19.76 -12.23
CA ASP A 387 7.37 -19.02 -12.36
C ASP A 387 6.19 -19.85 -11.85
N GLY A 388 6.27 -21.19 -11.90
CA GLY A 388 5.26 -22.13 -11.36
C GLY A 388 5.06 -22.05 -9.85
N TYR A 389 6.01 -21.52 -9.07
CA TYR A 389 5.77 -21.21 -7.65
C TYR A 389 4.60 -20.24 -7.45
N TRP A 390 4.31 -19.37 -8.42
CA TRP A 390 3.20 -18.44 -8.37
C TRP A 390 1.82 -19.06 -8.67
N ASP A 391 1.75 -20.35 -9.02
CA ASP A 391 0.48 -21.03 -9.31
C ASP A 391 -0.42 -21.11 -8.08
N HIS A 392 0.16 -21.26 -6.87
CA HIS A 392 -0.59 -21.34 -5.64
C HIS A 392 0.11 -20.61 -4.48
N PRO A 393 -0.64 -19.90 -3.62
CA PRO A 393 -0.05 -19.17 -2.48
C PRO A 393 0.67 -20.07 -1.46
N ASP A 394 0.29 -21.35 -1.36
CA ASP A 394 0.92 -22.29 -0.43
C ASP A 394 2.29 -22.82 -0.91
N LEU A 395 2.65 -22.55 -2.16
CA LEU A 395 4.00 -22.82 -2.69
C LEU A 395 5.00 -21.72 -2.32
N MET A 396 4.51 -20.57 -1.85
CA MET A 396 5.39 -19.45 -1.51
C MET A 396 6.14 -19.71 -0.20
N PRO A 397 7.44 -19.37 -0.15
CA PRO A 397 8.19 -19.43 1.09
C PRO A 397 7.64 -18.47 2.13
N THR A 398 7.71 -18.85 3.39
CA THR A 398 7.39 -18.01 4.53
C THR A 398 8.54 -17.05 4.86
N ALA A 399 8.34 -16.18 5.85
CA ALA A 399 9.39 -15.29 6.33
C ALA A 399 10.58 -16.09 6.90
N GLU A 400 10.28 -17.16 7.63
CA GLU A 400 11.26 -18.07 8.22
C GLU A 400 12.04 -18.85 7.15
N ASP A 401 11.35 -19.25 6.08
CA ASP A 401 11.99 -19.95 4.94
C ASP A 401 12.96 -19.02 4.20
N LEU A 402 12.63 -17.73 4.06
CA LEU A 402 13.55 -16.75 3.46
C LEU A 402 14.77 -16.47 4.36
N ASP A 403 14.64 -16.62 5.68
CA ASP A 403 15.75 -16.51 6.63
C ASP A 403 16.65 -17.78 6.62
N ASP A 404 16.11 -18.94 6.17
CA ASP A 404 16.81 -20.23 6.06
C ASP A 404 16.51 -20.93 4.71
N LEU A 405 17.06 -20.40 3.64
CA LEU A 405 16.85 -20.93 2.28
C LEU A 405 17.34 -22.36 2.14
N ASP A 406 18.45 -22.73 2.78
CA ASP A 406 18.99 -24.10 2.69
C ASP A 406 18.01 -25.11 3.32
N GLY A 407 17.51 -24.82 4.51
CA GLY A 407 16.49 -25.65 5.16
C GLY A 407 15.19 -25.76 4.36
N PHE A 408 14.76 -24.68 3.68
CA PHE A 408 13.59 -24.71 2.78
C PHE A 408 13.81 -25.72 1.63
N PHE A 409 14.92 -25.61 0.90
CA PHE A 409 15.19 -26.49 -0.24
C PHE A 409 15.43 -27.95 0.18
N GLU A 410 16.02 -28.20 1.35
CA GLU A 410 16.15 -29.56 1.90
C GLU A 410 14.78 -30.21 2.18
N ARG A 411 13.84 -29.44 2.78
CA ARG A 411 12.47 -29.93 3.05
C ARG A 411 11.69 -30.17 1.77
N SER A 412 11.72 -29.23 0.82
CA SER A 412 11.01 -29.34 -0.46
C SER A 412 11.55 -30.51 -1.31
N GLY A 413 12.86 -30.76 -1.28
CA GLY A 413 13.49 -31.89 -1.96
C GLY A 413 13.10 -33.24 -1.34
N ALA A 414 12.91 -33.32 -0.03
CA ALA A 414 12.46 -34.53 0.67
C ALA A 414 11.00 -34.87 0.35
N GLU A 415 10.11 -33.90 0.27
CA GLU A 415 8.69 -34.12 -0.08
C GLU A 415 8.51 -34.62 -1.52
N THR A 416 9.36 -34.22 -2.46
CA THR A 416 9.31 -34.72 -3.85
C THR A 416 9.67 -36.21 -3.96
N ILE A 417 10.41 -36.75 -3.01
CA ILE A 417 10.82 -38.18 -2.99
C ILE A 417 9.71 -39.09 -2.43
N GLU A 418 8.76 -38.57 -1.68
CA GLU A 418 7.67 -39.32 -1.05
C GLU A 418 6.34 -39.36 -1.85
N MET A 419 6.27 -38.77 -3.07
CA MET A 419 5.09 -38.93 -3.92
C MET A 419 4.95 -40.44 -4.31
N PRO A 420 3.90 -41.16 -3.86
CA PRO A 420 3.70 -42.53 -4.27
C PRO A 420 3.46 -42.59 -5.76
N GLU A 421 4.22 -43.45 -6.46
CA GLU A 421 4.03 -43.72 -7.89
C GLU A 421 2.54 -43.88 -8.18
N ALA A 422 2.04 -43.07 -9.12
CA ALA A 422 0.66 -43.20 -9.60
C ALA A 422 0.40 -44.68 -9.93
N ARG A 423 -0.50 -45.30 -9.19
CA ARG A 423 -0.96 -46.65 -9.44
C ARG A 423 -1.32 -46.76 -10.90
N GLY A 424 -0.60 -47.67 -11.57
CA GLY A 424 -0.66 -47.88 -13.00
C GLY A 424 -2.11 -47.92 -13.52
N ALA A 425 -2.27 -47.25 -14.63
CA ALA A 425 -3.50 -47.30 -15.42
C ALA A 425 -3.90 -48.75 -15.61
N ALA A 426 -5.09 -49.11 -15.17
CA ALA A 426 -5.69 -50.42 -15.43
C ALA A 426 -5.78 -50.59 -16.95
N ASP A 427 -5.21 -51.67 -17.43
CA ASP A 427 -5.25 -52.10 -18.83
C ASP A 427 -6.71 -52.27 -19.29
N PRO A 428 -7.18 -51.54 -20.32
CA PRO A 428 -8.58 -51.59 -20.78
C PRO A 428 -8.90 -52.82 -21.65
N ASP A 429 -8.02 -53.84 -21.74
CA ASP A 429 -8.17 -54.97 -22.68
C ASP A 429 -8.45 -56.34 -21.96
N GLN A 430 -9.31 -56.36 -20.95
CA GLN A 430 -9.97 -57.59 -20.49
C GLN A 430 -11.43 -57.57 -20.86
N GLY A 431 -11.72 -58.09 -22.06
CA GLY A 431 -13.05 -58.34 -22.55
C GLY A 431 -13.86 -59.33 -21.68
N PRO A 432 -15.22 -59.26 -21.67
CA PRO A 432 -16.03 -60.12 -20.80
C PRO A 432 -16.01 -61.57 -21.27
N GLY A 433 -15.58 -62.47 -20.38
CA GLY A 433 -15.64 -63.92 -20.57
C GLY A 433 -17.09 -64.38 -20.68
N GLU A 434 -17.35 -65.25 -21.67
CA GLU A 434 -18.65 -65.88 -21.95
C GLU A 434 -19.16 -66.71 -20.74
N PRO A 435 -20.47 -66.78 -20.50
CA PRO A 435 -21.08 -67.67 -19.50
C PRO A 435 -21.16 -69.11 -20.05
N GLY A 436 -20.41 -70.03 -19.44
CA GLY A 436 -20.52 -71.46 -19.69
C GLY A 436 -21.86 -72.00 -19.24
N SER A 437 -22.47 -72.74 -20.15
CA SER A 437 -23.65 -73.56 -19.95
C SER A 437 -23.37 -74.77 -19.08
N ASN A 438 -24.08 -74.95 -17.96
CA ASN A 438 -24.76 -76.25 -17.57
C ASN A 438 -25.71 -75.94 -16.41
#